data_b74d03e3fd511d8b921505031fe3ad36
#
_entry.id   b74d03e3fd511d8b921505031fe3ad36
#
_cell.length_a   1.000
_cell.length_b   1.000
_cell.length_c   1.000
_cell.angle_alpha   90.00
_cell.angle_beta   90.00
_cell.angle_gamma   90.00
#
_symmetry.space_group_name_H-M   'P 1'
#
loop_
_entity.id
_entity.type
_entity.pdbx_description
1 polymer ?
#
loop_
_entity_poly.entity_id
_entity_poly.type
_entity_poly.pdbx_seq_one_letter_code
_entity_poly.pdbx_strand_id
1 'polypeptide(L)'
;MDYGQGYEEGIATLKPERKLWQKVKKFMPEISFTRLENLSGFGTPDLLAYNKKHTFFTVELKVAKGNSVKLSPHQISFHVKHPHNTFILVSSDSYLDEKLYEGSRCLQLAACGLRLEACCLSLESIYEKFRNL
;
A
#
# COMPACT_ATOMS: atom_id res chain seq x y z
N MET A 1 -1.16 -32.19 -8.88
CA MET A 1 -1.06 -31.15 -7.88
C MET A 1 -2.41 -30.94 -7.21
N ASP A 2 -2.41 -30.98 -5.91
CA ASP A 2 -3.61 -30.68 -5.15
C ASP A 2 -3.75 -29.16 -5.05
N TYR A 3 -4.59 -28.59 -5.88
CA TYR A 3 -4.75 -27.16 -5.90
C TYR A 3 -5.33 -26.59 -4.61
N GLY A 4 -6.16 -27.33 -3.90
CA GLY A 4 -6.72 -26.87 -2.64
C GLY A 4 -5.65 -26.70 -1.58
N GLN A 5 -4.87 -27.74 -1.36
CA GLN A 5 -3.79 -27.71 -0.39
C GLN A 5 -2.64 -26.82 -0.86
N GLY A 6 -2.23 -26.96 -2.11
CA GLY A 6 -1.17 -26.12 -2.68
C GLY A 6 -1.54 -24.65 -2.68
N TYR A 7 -2.82 -24.35 -2.91
CA TYR A 7 -3.31 -22.99 -2.88
C TYR A 7 -3.24 -22.40 -1.46
N GLU A 8 -3.66 -23.13 -0.46
CA GLU A 8 -3.57 -22.68 0.94
C GLU A 8 -2.13 -22.47 1.37
N GLU A 9 -1.25 -23.40 1.02
CA GLU A 9 0.17 -23.23 1.25
C GLU A 9 0.73 -22.01 0.50
N GLY A 10 0.27 -21.80 -0.72
CA GLY A 10 0.64 -20.64 -1.51
C GLY A 10 0.24 -19.33 -0.85
N ILE A 11 -0.97 -19.27 -0.27
CA ILE A 11 -1.41 -18.09 0.48
C ILE A 11 -0.53 -17.88 1.72
N ALA A 12 -0.27 -18.95 2.47
CA ALA A 12 0.54 -18.88 3.68
C ALA A 12 1.98 -18.46 3.39
N THR A 13 2.52 -18.80 2.21
CA THR A 13 3.88 -18.49 1.80
C THR A 13 3.99 -17.26 0.89
N LEU A 14 2.89 -16.58 0.62
CA LEU A 14 2.92 -15.36 -0.17
C LEU A 14 3.87 -14.33 0.45
N LYS A 15 4.54 -13.57 -0.41
CA LYS A 15 5.35 -12.45 0.04
C LYS A 15 4.48 -11.48 0.84
N PRO A 16 5.06 -10.82 1.85
CA PRO A 16 4.31 -9.92 2.73
C PRO A 16 3.47 -8.86 2.01
N GLU A 17 4.02 -8.24 0.98
CA GLU A 17 3.29 -7.23 0.22
C GLU A 17 2.09 -7.81 -0.52
N ARG A 18 2.20 -9.05 -0.99
CA ARG A 18 1.11 -9.73 -1.65
C ARG A 18 -0.01 -10.09 -0.68
N LYS A 19 0.33 -10.48 0.54
CA LYS A 19 -0.67 -10.69 1.59
C LYS A 19 -1.40 -9.39 1.91
N LEU A 20 -0.67 -8.29 1.98
CA LEU A 20 -1.25 -6.97 2.21
C LEU A 20 -2.22 -6.61 1.08
N TRP A 21 -1.83 -6.86 -0.17
CA TRP A 21 -2.70 -6.63 -1.33
C TRP A 21 -4.01 -7.42 -1.23
N GLN A 22 -3.93 -8.71 -0.90
CA GLN A 22 -5.12 -9.54 -0.76
C GLN A 22 -6.05 -9.00 0.32
N LYS A 23 -5.48 -8.56 1.44
CA LYS A 23 -6.23 -7.98 2.55
C LYS A 23 -6.93 -6.68 2.14
N VAL A 24 -6.22 -5.78 1.51
CA VAL A 24 -6.75 -4.48 1.04
C VAL A 24 -7.87 -4.69 0.04
N LYS A 25 -7.66 -5.53 -0.96
CA LYS A 25 -8.65 -5.84 -1.99
C LYS A 25 -9.94 -6.36 -1.39
N LYS A 26 -9.83 -7.29 -0.46
CA LYS A 26 -10.99 -7.89 0.19
C LYS A 26 -11.73 -6.91 1.09
N PHE A 27 -11.00 -6.05 1.79
CA PHE A 27 -11.58 -5.13 2.76
C PHE A 27 -12.25 -3.92 2.10
N MET A 28 -11.83 -3.53 0.90
CA MET A 28 -12.25 -2.28 0.25
C MET A 28 -13.01 -2.52 -1.05
N PRO A 29 -14.22 -3.13 -0.99
CA PRO A 29 -14.95 -3.51 -2.22
C PRO A 29 -15.44 -2.33 -3.05
N GLU A 30 -15.59 -1.14 -2.47
CA GLU A 30 -16.05 0.03 -3.19
C GLU A 30 -14.94 0.76 -3.96
N ILE A 31 -13.69 0.36 -3.77
CA ILE A 31 -12.57 0.94 -4.49
C ILE A 31 -12.21 0.02 -5.66
N SER A 32 -12.13 0.58 -6.86
CA SER A 32 -11.64 -0.15 -8.02
C SER A 32 -10.13 -0.06 -8.06
N PHE A 33 -9.45 -1.20 -7.92
CA PHE A 33 -7.99 -1.26 -7.96
C PHE A 33 -7.51 -1.89 -9.26
N THR A 34 -6.49 -1.30 -9.86
CA THR A 34 -5.75 -1.86 -11.00
C THR A 34 -4.30 -2.03 -10.58
N ARG A 35 -3.76 -3.24 -10.71
CA ARG A 35 -2.36 -3.49 -10.41
C ARG A 35 -1.48 -3.05 -11.56
N LEU A 36 -0.39 -2.34 -11.22
CA LEU A 36 0.55 -1.79 -12.20
C LEU A 36 1.84 -2.63 -12.22
N GLU A 37 1.71 -3.91 -12.55
CA GLU A 37 2.76 -4.92 -12.34
C GLU A 37 4.04 -4.70 -13.13
N ASN A 38 3.92 -4.22 -14.36
CA ASN A 38 5.07 -4.18 -15.27
C ASN A 38 5.86 -2.87 -15.22
N LEU A 39 5.49 -1.97 -14.31
CA LEU A 39 6.10 -0.66 -14.23
C LEU A 39 6.90 -0.43 -12.96
N SER A 40 7.05 -1.48 -12.15
CA SER A 40 7.68 -1.37 -10.83
C SER A 40 9.13 -0.89 -10.86
N GLY A 41 9.87 -1.20 -11.93
CA GLY A 41 11.26 -0.77 -12.07
C GLY A 41 11.46 0.74 -12.18
N PHE A 42 10.38 1.48 -12.46
CA PHE A 42 10.41 2.93 -12.58
C PHE A 42 9.85 3.65 -11.35
N GLY A 43 9.61 2.92 -10.28
CA GLY A 43 9.05 3.49 -9.06
C GLY A 43 7.55 3.75 -9.12
N THR A 44 6.89 3.28 -10.17
CA THR A 44 5.43 3.36 -10.31
C THR A 44 4.78 2.63 -9.13
N PRO A 45 3.75 3.21 -8.51
CA PRO A 45 3.05 2.56 -7.40
C PRO A 45 2.43 1.22 -7.79
N ASP A 46 2.19 0.37 -6.81
CA ASP A 46 1.63 -0.96 -7.02
C ASP A 46 0.21 -0.90 -7.59
N LEU A 47 -0.56 0.09 -7.17
CA LEU A 47 -1.99 0.17 -7.47
C LEU A 47 -2.38 1.53 -8.02
N LEU A 48 -3.21 1.51 -9.06
CA LEU A 48 -4.02 2.65 -9.45
C LEU A 48 -5.43 2.39 -8.90
N ALA A 49 -5.98 3.35 -8.17
CA ALA A 49 -7.26 3.22 -7.51
C ALA A 49 -8.25 4.27 -8.00
N TYR A 50 -9.53 3.92 -7.96
CA TYR A 50 -10.60 4.78 -8.40
C TYR A 50 -11.80 4.60 -7.47
N ASN A 51 -12.30 5.68 -6.90
CA ASN A 51 -13.42 5.62 -5.97
C ASN A 51 -14.75 5.98 -6.64
N LYS A 52 -15.84 5.87 -5.91
CA LYS A 52 -17.18 6.17 -6.42
C LYS A 52 -17.44 7.66 -6.63
N LYS A 53 -16.58 8.51 -6.13
CA LYS A 53 -16.61 9.95 -6.40
C LYS A 53 -15.85 10.32 -7.66
N HIS A 54 -15.38 9.32 -8.41
CA HIS A 54 -14.64 9.47 -9.65
C HIS A 54 -13.26 10.12 -9.47
N THR A 55 -12.63 9.86 -8.34
CA THR A 55 -11.26 10.33 -8.06
C THR A 55 -10.28 9.20 -8.24
N PHE A 56 -9.25 9.44 -9.06
CA PHE A 56 -8.10 8.55 -9.17
C PHE A 56 -7.07 8.86 -8.11
N PHE A 57 -6.44 7.84 -7.60
CA PHE A 57 -5.31 7.95 -6.69
C PHE A 57 -4.43 6.71 -6.80
N THR A 58 -3.22 6.77 -6.27
CA THR A 58 -2.30 5.63 -6.30
C THR A 58 -1.98 5.17 -4.89
N VAL A 59 -1.68 3.89 -4.78
CA VAL A 59 -1.31 3.28 -3.50
C VAL A 59 -0.07 2.42 -3.70
N GLU A 60 0.99 2.76 -2.96
CA GLU A 60 2.18 1.93 -2.83
C GLU A 60 2.02 1.05 -1.61
N LEU A 61 2.20 -0.25 -1.75
CA LEU A 61 2.07 -1.19 -0.64
C LEU A 61 3.45 -1.51 -0.08
N LYS A 62 3.60 -1.36 1.23
CA LYS A 62 4.86 -1.65 1.93
C LYS A 62 4.59 -2.46 3.18
N VAL A 63 5.53 -3.34 3.51
CA VAL A 63 5.55 -4.02 4.80
C VAL A 63 6.80 -3.58 5.53
N ALA A 64 6.63 -2.99 6.71
CA ALA A 64 7.74 -2.52 7.51
C ALA A 64 8.51 -3.71 8.10
N LYS A 65 9.83 -3.53 8.22
CA LYS A 65 10.69 -4.44 9.01
C LYS A 65 11.04 -3.71 10.29
N GLY A 66 10.45 -4.14 11.42
CA GLY A 66 10.50 -3.35 12.63
C GLY A 66 9.84 -1.99 12.37
N ASN A 67 10.58 -0.92 12.58
CA ASN A 67 10.09 0.44 12.28
C ASN A 67 10.52 0.94 10.91
N SER A 68 11.31 0.17 10.16
CA SER A 68 11.89 0.63 8.90
C SER A 68 10.96 0.40 7.72
N VAL A 69 10.80 1.42 6.90
CA VAL A 69 10.05 1.34 5.64
C VAL A 69 11.02 1.66 4.51
N LYS A 70 11.26 0.68 3.64
CA LYS A 70 12.20 0.84 2.53
C LYS A 70 11.48 1.36 1.28
N LEU A 71 11.90 2.53 0.82
CA LEU A 71 11.49 3.09 -0.45
C LEU A 71 12.71 3.19 -1.36
N SER A 72 12.59 2.69 -2.58
CA SER A 72 13.65 2.85 -3.57
C SER A 72 13.77 4.31 -4.02
N PRO A 73 14.94 4.71 -4.59
CA PRO A 73 15.07 6.05 -5.14
C PRO A 73 14.02 6.39 -6.18
N HIS A 74 13.61 5.42 -7.00
CA HIS A 74 12.56 5.62 -7.99
C HIS A 74 11.19 5.84 -7.34
N GLN A 75 10.89 5.09 -6.29
CA GLN A 75 9.64 5.27 -5.54
C GLN A 75 9.58 6.63 -4.87
N ILE A 76 10.68 7.08 -4.30
CA ILE A 76 10.79 8.41 -3.72
C ILE A 76 10.60 9.48 -4.79
N SER A 77 11.29 9.34 -5.93
CA SER A 77 11.17 10.28 -7.04
C SER A 77 9.73 10.39 -7.54
N PHE A 78 9.04 9.26 -7.69
CA PHE A 78 7.65 9.26 -8.11
C PHE A 78 6.78 10.08 -7.16
N HIS A 79 6.89 9.84 -5.86
CA HIS A 79 6.04 10.50 -4.87
C HIS A 79 6.40 11.98 -4.67
N VAL A 80 7.66 12.34 -4.85
CA VAL A 80 8.07 13.75 -4.85
C VAL A 80 7.46 14.49 -6.03
N LYS A 81 7.42 13.86 -7.20
CA LYS A 81 6.84 14.47 -8.41
C LYS A 81 5.32 14.49 -8.38
N HIS A 82 4.70 13.58 -7.64
CA HIS A 82 3.24 13.42 -7.60
C HIS A 82 2.76 13.43 -6.16
N PRO A 83 2.78 14.60 -5.49
CA PRO A 83 2.49 14.67 -4.05
C PRO A 83 1.01 14.59 -3.70
N HIS A 84 0.10 14.77 -4.68
CA HIS A 84 -1.35 14.78 -4.44
C HIS A 84 -1.99 13.49 -4.91
N ASN A 85 -2.91 12.98 -4.12
CA ASN A 85 -3.65 11.74 -4.42
C ASN A 85 -2.73 10.55 -4.66
N THR A 86 -1.61 10.52 -3.95
CA THR A 86 -0.69 9.39 -3.91
C THR A 86 -0.48 9.00 -2.46
N PHE A 87 -0.48 7.70 -2.19
CA PHE A 87 -0.45 7.18 -0.83
C PHE A 87 0.51 6.01 -0.71
N ILE A 88 1.05 5.85 0.49
CA ILE A 88 1.87 4.70 0.86
C ILE A 88 1.16 4.03 2.03
N LEU A 89 0.69 2.81 1.80
CA LEU A 89 0.01 2.00 2.80
C LEU A 89 1.00 1.00 3.36
N VAL A 90 1.24 1.09 4.66
CA VAL A 90 2.26 0.29 5.33
C VAL A 90 1.61 -0.65 6.34
N SER A 91 1.90 -1.93 6.21
CA SER A 91 1.57 -2.92 7.23
C SER A 91 2.78 -3.18 8.10
N SER A 92 2.56 -3.42 9.39
CA SER A 92 3.63 -3.89 10.26
C SER A 92 4.00 -5.33 9.90
N ASP A 93 5.17 -5.78 10.34
CA ASP A 93 5.60 -7.15 10.11
C ASP A 93 4.74 -8.19 10.86
N SER A 94 3.95 -7.76 11.83
CA SER A 94 2.97 -8.60 12.52
C SER A 94 1.64 -8.71 11.75
N TYR A 95 1.42 -7.90 10.72
CA TYR A 95 0.19 -7.83 9.93
C TYR A 95 -1.07 -7.48 10.74
N LEU A 96 -0.91 -6.91 11.91
CA LEU A 96 -2.04 -6.62 12.79
C LEU A 96 -2.58 -5.20 12.61
N ASP A 97 -1.78 -4.29 12.11
CA ASP A 97 -2.16 -2.91 11.92
C ASP A 97 -1.62 -2.37 10.59
N GLU A 98 -2.34 -1.42 10.05
CA GLU A 98 -1.94 -0.71 8.84
C GLU A 98 -1.93 0.79 9.12
N LYS A 99 -1.00 1.47 8.46
CA LYS A 99 -0.85 2.93 8.53
C LYS A 99 -0.84 3.49 7.13
N LEU A 100 -1.45 4.64 6.95
CA LEU A 100 -1.45 5.34 5.68
C LEU A 100 -0.62 6.63 5.80
N TYR A 101 0.21 6.84 4.79
CA TYR A 101 0.98 8.08 4.63
C TYR A 101 0.67 8.68 3.28
N GLU A 102 0.56 9.99 3.22
CA GLU A 102 0.46 10.69 1.95
C GLU A 102 1.80 10.60 1.20
N GLY A 103 1.74 10.54 -0.13
CA GLY A 103 2.94 10.47 -0.95
C GLY A 103 3.89 11.65 -0.73
N SER A 104 3.35 12.82 -0.40
CA SER A 104 4.15 14.00 -0.06
C SER A 104 5.07 13.82 1.14
N ARG A 105 4.80 12.79 1.96
CA ARG A 105 5.59 12.49 3.17
C ARG A 105 6.63 11.37 2.95
N CYS A 106 6.87 11.00 1.69
CA CYS A 106 7.73 9.85 1.39
C CYS A 106 9.17 9.99 1.92
N LEU A 107 9.74 11.18 1.87
CA LEU A 107 11.10 11.40 2.38
C LEU A 107 11.17 11.23 3.90
N GLN A 108 10.21 11.77 4.62
CA GLN A 108 10.13 11.62 6.07
C GLN A 108 9.87 10.16 6.44
N LEU A 109 9.01 9.47 5.68
CA LEU A 109 8.73 8.06 5.92
C LEU A 109 9.97 7.20 5.71
N ALA A 110 10.75 7.46 4.67
CA ALA A 110 11.99 6.75 4.42
C ALA A 110 13.02 6.98 5.54
N ALA A 111 13.05 8.19 6.11
CA ALA A 111 13.99 8.54 7.18
C ALA A 111 13.54 8.04 8.57
N CYS A 112 12.25 8.18 8.88
CA CYS A 112 11.73 7.94 10.22
C CYS A 112 11.01 6.59 10.37
N GLY A 113 10.59 5.99 9.24
CA GLY A 113 9.80 4.76 9.29
C GLY A 113 8.49 4.95 10.03
N LEU A 114 8.07 3.93 10.77
CA LEU A 114 6.81 3.93 11.50
C LEU A 114 6.75 4.92 12.67
N ARG A 115 7.85 5.59 12.98
CA ARG A 115 7.85 6.70 13.96
C ARG A 115 7.18 7.94 13.43
N LEU A 116 7.11 8.07 12.10
CA LEU A 116 6.39 9.17 11.47
C LEU A 116 4.90 9.01 11.74
N GLU A 117 4.23 10.11 12.08
CA GLU A 117 2.80 10.11 12.30
C GLU A 117 2.06 9.87 11.00
N ALA A 118 1.21 8.85 10.97
CA ALA A 118 0.39 8.50 9.81
C ALA A 118 -0.89 9.34 9.78
N CYS A 119 -1.46 9.52 8.59
CA CYS A 119 -2.74 10.21 8.48
C CYS A 119 -3.92 9.29 8.84
N CYS A 120 -3.73 7.98 8.79
CA CYS A 120 -4.71 6.98 9.18
C CYS A 120 -3.99 5.83 9.87
N LEU A 121 -4.60 5.25 10.91
CA LEU A 121 -3.98 4.24 11.77
C LEU A 121 -4.66 2.88 11.71
N SER A 122 -5.68 2.71 10.87
CA SER A 122 -6.38 1.43 10.74
C SER A 122 -6.85 1.25 9.31
N LEU A 123 -7.06 0.00 8.92
CA LEU A 123 -7.57 -0.31 7.58
C LEU A 123 -8.96 0.31 7.38
N GLU A 124 -9.76 0.35 8.43
CA GLU A 124 -11.09 0.97 8.40
C GLU A 124 -10.99 2.48 8.11
N SER A 125 -10.12 3.19 8.82
CA SER A 125 -9.94 4.63 8.59
C SER A 125 -9.31 4.92 7.23
N ILE A 126 -8.44 4.05 6.75
CA ILE A 126 -7.86 4.15 5.40
C ILE A 126 -8.96 4.01 4.34
N TYR A 127 -9.83 3.04 4.49
CA TYR A 127 -10.95 2.83 3.56
C TYR A 127 -11.88 4.04 3.54
N GLU A 128 -12.19 4.57 4.71
CA GLU A 128 -13.02 5.77 4.83
C GLU A 128 -12.39 6.96 4.09
N LYS A 129 -11.08 7.16 4.27
CA LYS A 129 -10.36 8.22 3.55
C LYS A 129 -10.41 8.00 2.04
N PHE A 130 -10.16 6.80 1.57
CA PHE A 130 -10.17 6.50 0.13
C PHE A 130 -11.54 6.73 -0.50
N ARG A 131 -12.60 6.38 0.21
CA ARG A 131 -13.96 6.61 -0.29
C ARG A 131 -14.29 8.09 -0.43
N ASN A 132 -13.66 8.93 0.34
CA ASN A 132 -14.01 10.36 0.43
C ASN A 132 -13.06 11.30 -0.30
N LEU A 133 -12.08 10.76 -1.01
CA LEU A 133 -11.15 11.58 -1.79
C LEU A 133 -11.83 12.36 -2.92
#